data_4446fb72863625dcbab38b56d67bcd01
#
_entry.id   4446fb72863625dcbab38b56d67bcd01
#
_cell.length_a   1.000
_cell.length_b   1.000
_cell.length_c   1.000
_cell.angle_alpha   90.00
_cell.angle_beta   90.00
_cell.angle_gamma   90.00
#
_symmetry.space_group_name_H-M   'P 1'
#
loop_
_entity.id
_entity.type
_entity.pdbx_description
1 polymer ?
#
loop_
_entity_poly.entity_id
_entity_poly.type
_entity_poly.pdbx_seq_one_letter_code
_entity_poly.pdbx_strand_id
1 'polypeptide(L)'
;MFEGCSSLTSLDLSSFDTSRITNFSNLFRDCNNLKKIDLSSFNTSSALMFANMFMNCSSLQSIDLSNFNTSKVTSMIDMFYGCSSLKSLNLSNFDTSNVTAMSAMFYKCSSLTTLDLSRFNTSKVTDMSDMFNKCSTLVNINLSSFNTSNVTNMSNMFYRCSSLITLDLSSFNTSKVTNMYRTFMLCTELNTIYVSDLWNTSKVTNSTQMFTDSKKIKGNVSYDWSKTDVSMANYTNGYLTKK
;
A
#
# COMPACT_ATOMS: atom_id res chain seq x y z
N MET A 1 -12.12 -9.56 -18.23
CA MET A 1 -13.28 -9.38 -19.14
C MET A 1 -13.26 -7.97 -19.75
N PHE A 2 -13.14 -6.92 -18.94
CA PHE A 2 -13.11 -5.52 -19.42
C PHE A 2 -11.69 -4.94 -19.46
N GLU A 3 -10.66 -5.77 -19.39
CA GLU A 3 -9.27 -5.37 -19.45
C GLU A 3 -8.99 -4.58 -20.74
N GLY A 4 -8.34 -3.41 -20.62
CA GLY A 4 -7.99 -2.55 -21.74
C GLY A 4 -9.15 -1.75 -22.36
N CYS A 5 -10.35 -1.80 -21.76
CA CYS A 5 -11.48 -0.99 -22.24
C CYS A 5 -11.26 0.51 -21.88
N SER A 6 -10.22 1.11 -22.41
CA SER A 6 -9.73 2.44 -22.04
C SER A 6 -10.73 3.56 -22.31
N SER A 7 -11.63 3.39 -23.26
CA SER A 7 -12.69 4.37 -23.60
C SER A 7 -13.95 4.22 -22.76
N LEU A 8 -14.03 3.19 -21.90
CA LEU A 8 -15.20 2.91 -21.07
C LEU A 8 -15.38 3.99 -20.01
N THR A 9 -16.55 4.64 -19.97
CA THR A 9 -16.88 5.68 -18.99
C THR A 9 -17.91 5.23 -17.96
N SER A 10 -18.76 4.26 -18.32
CA SER A 10 -19.76 3.63 -17.46
C SER A 10 -20.05 2.22 -17.96
N LEU A 11 -20.57 1.38 -17.08
CA LEU A 11 -20.91 0.00 -17.40
C LEU A 11 -22.05 -0.45 -16.50
N ASP A 12 -23.09 -1.02 -17.11
CA ASP A 12 -24.18 -1.68 -16.38
C ASP A 12 -23.78 -3.15 -16.13
N LEU A 13 -23.68 -3.51 -14.86
CA LEU A 13 -23.30 -4.83 -14.39
C LEU A 13 -24.45 -5.50 -13.62
N SER A 14 -25.64 -4.90 -13.57
CA SER A 14 -26.75 -5.35 -12.75
C SER A 14 -27.23 -6.77 -13.03
N SER A 15 -27.04 -7.24 -14.27
CA SER A 15 -27.42 -8.60 -14.70
C SER A 15 -26.33 -9.68 -14.49
N PHE A 16 -25.15 -9.29 -13.96
CA PHE A 16 -24.04 -10.23 -13.83
C PHE A 16 -24.16 -11.06 -12.55
N ASP A 17 -24.28 -12.37 -12.67
CA ASP A 17 -24.11 -13.31 -11.56
C ASP A 17 -22.63 -13.63 -11.38
N THR A 18 -22.04 -13.10 -10.30
CA THR A 18 -20.63 -13.33 -9.97
C THR A 18 -20.42 -14.34 -8.84
N SER A 19 -21.49 -15.00 -8.36
CA SER A 19 -21.48 -15.87 -7.18
C SER A 19 -20.51 -17.05 -7.28
N ARG A 20 -20.20 -17.51 -8.51
CA ARG A 20 -19.28 -18.61 -8.79
C ARG A 20 -17.90 -18.16 -9.26
N ILE A 21 -17.69 -16.85 -9.39
CA ILE A 21 -16.41 -16.32 -9.87
C ILE A 21 -15.38 -16.39 -8.75
N THR A 22 -14.27 -17.06 -9.01
CA THR A 22 -13.15 -17.18 -8.06
C THR A 22 -12.00 -16.25 -8.41
N ASN A 23 -11.88 -15.80 -9.65
CA ASN A 23 -10.79 -14.95 -10.11
C ASN A 23 -11.32 -13.68 -10.76
N PHE A 24 -11.16 -12.55 -10.05
CA PHE A 24 -11.49 -11.21 -10.52
C PHE A 24 -10.25 -10.42 -10.99
N SER A 25 -9.11 -11.12 -11.16
CA SER A 25 -7.88 -10.45 -11.58
C SER A 25 -8.06 -9.78 -12.94
N ASN A 26 -7.50 -8.59 -13.09
CA ASN A 26 -7.55 -7.76 -14.31
C ASN A 26 -8.96 -7.37 -14.78
N LEU A 27 -10.02 -7.56 -13.98
CA LEU A 27 -11.39 -7.40 -14.48
C LEU A 27 -11.61 -6.02 -15.14
N PHE A 28 -11.13 -4.95 -14.53
CA PHE A 28 -11.24 -3.57 -15.02
C PHE A 28 -9.86 -2.93 -15.26
N ARG A 29 -8.82 -3.76 -15.40
CA ARG A 29 -7.47 -3.27 -15.66
C ARG A 29 -7.45 -2.39 -16.90
N ASP A 30 -6.74 -1.24 -16.82
CA ASP A 30 -6.56 -0.28 -17.90
C ASP A 30 -7.87 0.36 -18.43
N CYS A 31 -8.96 0.35 -17.60
CA CYS A 31 -10.17 1.13 -17.87
C CYS A 31 -9.96 2.62 -17.48
N ASN A 32 -9.08 3.29 -18.21
CA ASN A 32 -8.51 4.59 -17.82
C ASN A 32 -9.55 5.72 -17.70
N ASN A 33 -10.65 5.68 -18.47
CA ASN A 33 -11.68 6.70 -18.48
C ASN A 33 -12.87 6.38 -17.55
N LEU A 34 -12.85 5.23 -16.85
CA LEU A 34 -13.91 4.82 -15.94
C LEU A 34 -13.91 5.72 -14.69
N LYS A 35 -14.93 6.57 -14.55
CA LYS A 35 -15.03 7.54 -13.45
C LYS A 35 -15.74 6.98 -12.22
N LYS A 36 -16.73 6.13 -12.44
CA LYS A 36 -17.54 5.46 -11.42
C LYS A 36 -17.93 4.09 -11.94
N ILE A 37 -18.15 3.16 -11.03
CA ILE A 37 -18.66 1.83 -11.33
C ILE A 37 -19.58 1.39 -10.19
N ASP A 38 -20.71 0.80 -10.53
CA ASP A 38 -21.63 0.17 -9.60
C ASP A 38 -21.31 -1.34 -9.53
N LEU A 39 -20.92 -1.79 -8.36
CA LEU A 39 -20.59 -3.18 -8.07
C LEU A 39 -21.56 -3.77 -7.03
N SER A 40 -22.69 -3.13 -6.78
CA SER A 40 -23.67 -3.57 -5.77
C SER A 40 -24.24 -4.97 -6.05
N SER A 41 -24.30 -5.38 -7.34
CA SER A 41 -24.71 -6.73 -7.75
C SER A 41 -23.65 -7.81 -7.54
N PHE A 42 -22.38 -7.43 -7.27
CA PHE A 42 -21.30 -8.40 -7.19
C PHE A 42 -21.37 -9.23 -5.90
N ASN A 43 -21.41 -10.54 -6.05
CA ASN A 43 -21.19 -11.49 -4.97
C ASN A 43 -19.77 -12.04 -5.08
N THR A 44 -18.90 -11.64 -4.14
CA THR A 44 -17.48 -12.03 -4.12
C THR A 44 -17.17 -13.16 -3.11
N SER A 45 -18.19 -13.85 -2.58
CA SER A 45 -18.01 -14.89 -1.56
C SER A 45 -17.17 -16.10 -2.00
N SER A 46 -17.02 -16.30 -3.32
CA SER A 46 -16.17 -17.33 -3.91
C SER A 46 -14.80 -16.81 -4.35
N ALA A 47 -14.54 -15.50 -4.23
CA ALA A 47 -13.34 -14.87 -4.76
C ALA A 47 -12.07 -15.34 -4.03
N LEU A 48 -11.06 -15.70 -4.81
CA LEU A 48 -9.72 -16.07 -4.36
C LEU A 48 -8.66 -15.02 -4.76
N MET A 49 -8.90 -14.26 -5.84
CA MET A 49 -7.91 -13.36 -6.42
C MET A 49 -8.55 -12.04 -6.88
N PHE A 50 -7.95 -10.92 -6.45
CA PHE A 50 -8.27 -9.58 -6.89
C PHE A 50 -7.05 -8.85 -7.50
N ALA A 51 -6.02 -9.61 -7.92
CA ALA A 51 -4.81 -9.01 -8.47
C ALA A 51 -5.13 -8.12 -9.69
N ASN A 52 -4.61 -6.88 -9.69
CA ASN A 52 -4.81 -5.89 -10.77
C ASN A 52 -6.28 -5.52 -11.07
N MET A 53 -7.24 -5.80 -10.18
CA MET A 53 -8.67 -5.69 -10.52
C MET A 53 -9.04 -4.29 -11.04
N PHE A 54 -8.48 -3.23 -10.47
CA PHE A 54 -8.68 -1.83 -10.87
C PHE A 54 -7.39 -1.15 -11.31
N MET A 55 -6.38 -1.94 -11.70
CA MET A 55 -5.09 -1.39 -12.12
C MET A 55 -5.28 -0.39 -13.25
N ASN A 56 -4.68 0.81 -13.10
CA ASN A 56 -4.77 1.93 -14.04
C ASN A 56 -6.20 2.43 -14.35
N CYS A 57 -7.17 2.23 -13.45
CA CYS A 57 -8.42 2.98 -13.51
C CYS A 57 -8.17 4.44 -13.11
N SER A 58 -7.39 5.16 -13.90
CA SER A 58 -6.81 6.45 -13.52
C SER A 58 -7.83 7.57 -13.33
N SER A 59 -9.02 7.47 -13.93
CA SER A 59 -10.11 8.42 -13.77
C SER A 59 -11.09 8.05 -12.63
N LEU A 60 -10.93 6.89 -11.98
CA LEU A 60 -11.84 6.42 -10.93
C LEU A 60 -11.74 7.32 -9.70
N GLN A 61 -12.83 8.02 -9.34
CA GLN A 61 -12.83 9.01 -8.26
C GLN A 61 -13.30 8.43 -6.93
N SER A 62 -14.20 7.47 -6.98
CA SER A 62 -14.75 6.76 -5.82
C SER A 62 -15.22 5.38 -6.23
N ILE A 63 -15.21 4.46 -5.27
CA ILE A 63 -15.71 3.10 -5.45
C ILE A 63 -16.33 2.63 -4.15
N ASP A 64 -17.50 1.97 -4.24
CA ASP A 64 -18.11 1.29 -3.10
C ASP A 64 -17.80 -0.22 -3.19
N LEU A 65 -17.14 -0.73 -2.15
CA LEU A 65 -16.77 -2.12 -1.99
C LEU A 65 -17.37 -2.72 -0.72
N SER A 66 -18.39 -2.08 -0.15
CA SER A 66 -18.99 -2.47 1.13
C SER A 66 -19.61 -3.87 1.12
N ASN A 67 -20.04 -4.35 -0.06
CA ASN A 67 -20.58 -5.69 -0.26
C ASN A 67 -19.51 -6.76 -0.55
N PHE A 68 -18.22 -6.38 -0.67
CA PHE A 68 -17.17 -7.35 -1.00
C PHE A 68 -16.86 -8.25 0.19
N ASN A 69 -16.97 -9.55 -0.02
CA ASN A 69 -16.45 -10.57 0.88
C ASN A 69 -15.06 -10.99 0.41
N THR A 70 -14.04 -10.69 1.22
CA THR A 70 -12.64 -10.97 0.90
C THR A 70 -12.03 -12.11 1.71
N SER A 71 -12.84 -12.81 2.51
CA SER A 71 -12.37 -13.80 3.50
C SER A 71 -11.59 -14.98 2.90
N LYS A 72 -11.75 -15.27 1.60
CA LYS A 72 -11.02 -16.34 0.89
C LYS A 72 -9.89 -15.82 0.01
N VAL A 73 -9.75 -14.49 -0.11
CA VAL A 73 -8.80 -13.88 -1.05
C VAL A 73 -7.37 -14.08 -0.57
N THR A 74 -6.51 -14.52 -1.48
CA THR A 74 -5.09 -14.78 -1.23
C THR A 74 -4.16 -13.76 -1.88
N SER A 75 -4.62 -13.04 -2.92
CA SER A 75 -3.82 -12.04 -3.63
C SER A 75 -4.60 -10.77 -3.91
N MET A 76 -4.02 -9.64 -3.50
CA MET A 76 -4.47 -8.27 -3.78
C MET A 76 -3.33 -7.43 -4.42
N ILE A 77 -2.38 -8.10 -5.10
CA ILE A 77 -1.27 -7.41 -5.81
C ILE A 77 -1.86 -6.40 -6.78
N ASP A 78 -1.32 -5.17 -6.80
CA ASP A 78 -1.67 -4.11 -7.74
C ASP A 78 -3.18 -3.78 -7.81
N MET A 79 -4.00 -4.16 -6.80
CA MET A 79 -5.46 -4.06 -6.89
C MET A 79 -5.94 -2.66 -7.27
N PHE A 80 -5.31 -1.60 -6.72
CA PHE A 80 -5.61 -0.20 -7.02
C PHE A 80 -4.41 0.53 -7.63
N TYR A 81 -3.44 -0.21 -8.21
CA TYR A 81 -2.27 0.40 -8.84
C TYR A 81 -2.70 1.45 -9.88
N GLY A 82 -2.20 2.66 -9.77
CA GLY A 82 -2.48 3.73 -10.74
C GLY A 82 -3.89 4.32 -10.71
N CYS A 83 -4.70 4.04 -9.67
CA CYS A 83 -5.97 4.73 -9.44
C CYS A 83 -5.72 6.18 -8.98
N SER A 84 -5.14 6.99 -9.86
CA SER A 84 -4.57 8.30 -9.52
C SER A 84 -5.59 9.37 -9.17
N SER A 85 -6.87 9.19 -9.54
CA SER A 85 -7.96 10.11 -9.20
C SER A 85 -8.76 9.69 -7.97
N LEU A 86 -8.46 8.53 -7.36
CA LEU A 86 -9.20 8.00 -6.22
C LEU A 86 -8.93 8.85 -4.97
N LYS A 87 -9.98 9.50 -4.44
CA LYS A 87 -9.86 10.48 -3.34
C LYS A 87 -10.01 9.86 -1.96
N SER A 88 -10.83 8.82 -1.87
CA SER A 88 -11.08 8.08 -0.64
C SER A 88 -11.35 6.62 -0.95
N LEU A 89 -11.05 5.75 -0.01
CA LEU A 89 -11.26 4.31 -0.14
C LEU A 89 -11.61 3.72 1.23
N ASN A 90 -12.79 3.12 1.35
CA ASN A 90 -13.20 2.42 2.55
C ASN A 90 -12.96 0.92 2.38
N LEU A 91 -12.09 0.36 3.21
CA LEU A 91 -11.73 -1.07 3.23
C LEU A 91 -12.02 -1.71 4.60
N SER A 92 -12.88 -1.09 5.41
CA SER A 92 -13.16 -1.55 6.79
C SER A 92 -13.82 -2.93 6.88
N ASN A 93 -14.45 -3.39 5.79
CA ASN A 93 -15.04 -4.73 5.66
C ASN A 93 -14.07 -5.78 5.10
N PHE A 94 -12.85 -5.40 4.68
CA PHE A 94 -11.90 -6.35 4.09
C PHE A 94 -11.31 -7.27 5.17
N ASP A 95 -11.56 -8.56 5.04
CA ASP A 95 -10.83 -9.60 5.74
C ASP A 95 -9.60 -10.01 4.91
N THR A 96 -8.41 -9.67 5.42
CA THR A 96 -7.14 -9.96 4.76
C THR A 96 -6.37 -11.13 5.39
N SER A 97 -7.02 -11.88 6.29
CA SER A 97 -6.38 -12.97 7.07
C SER A 97 -5.80 -14.11 6.22
N ASN A 98 -6.28 -14.25 4.98
CA ASN A 98 -5.77 -15.23 4.02
C ASN A 98 -4.85 -14.63 2.94
N VAL A 99 -4.67 -13.31 2.92
CA VAL A 99 -3.86 -12.65 1.89
C VAL A 99 -2.39 -12.87 2.15
N THR A 100 -1.68 -13.35 1.13
CA THR A 100 -0.23 -13.59 1.15
C THR A 100 0.54 -12.60 0.28
N ALA A 101 -0.14 -11.88 -0.63
CA ALA A 101 0.48 -11.01 -1.60
C ALA A 101 -0.28 -9.69 -1.73
N MET A 102 0.42 -8.57 -1.39
CA MET A 102 -0.12 -7.20 -1.37
C MET A 102 0.84 -6.16 -1.99
N SER A 103 1.88 -6.61 -2.71
CA SER A 103 2.83 -5.67 -3.32
C SER A 103 2.10 -4.68 -4.23
N ALA A 104 2.55 -3.43 -4.22
CA ALA A 104 2.07 -2.30 -5.02
C ALA A 104 0.53 -2.07 -4.99
N MET A 105 -0.19 -2.56 -3.96
CA MET A 105 -1.66 -2.51 -3.89
C MET A 105 -2.22 -1.09 -4.09
N PHE A 106 -1.52 -0.06 -3.62
CA PHE A 106 -1.93 1.35 -3.73
C PHE A 106 -0.90 2.20 -4.50
N TYR A 107 -0.04 1.56 -5.30
CA TYR A 107 0.97 2.29 -6.08
C TYR A 107 0.32 3.42 -6.90
N LYS A 108 0.86 4.65 -6.79
CA LYS A 108 0.38 5.82 -7.55
C LYS A 108 -1.12 6.15 -7.34
N CYS A 109 -1.68 5.84 -6.16
CA CYS A 109 -2.96 6.42 -5.72
C CYS A 109 -2.73 7.87 -5.27
N SER A 110 -2.36 8.72 -6.22
CA SER A 110 -1.79 10.05 -5.97
C SER A 110 -2.83 11.11 -5.55
N SER A 111 -4.12 10.77 -5.44
CA SER A 111 -5.17 11.65 -4.90
C SER A 111 -5.69 11.20 -3.53
N LEU A 112 -5.27 10.05 -3.01
CA LEU A 112 -5.62 9.61 -1.66
C LEU A 112 -4.95 10.50 -0.62
N THR A 113 -5.73 11.10 0.28
CA THR A 113 -5.21 11.95 1.37
C THR A 113 -5.09 11.19 2.69
N THR A 114 -5.97 10.22 2.91
CA THR A 114 -5.99 9.38 4.11
C THR A 114 -6.27 7.93 3.72
N LEU A 115 -5.72 6.99 4.48
CA LEU A 115 -5.98 5.57 4.29
C LEU A 115 -5.96 4.86 5.65
N ASP A 116 -7.08 4.27 6.04
CA ASP A 116 -7.18 3.47 7.27
C ASP A 116 -7.12 1.99 6.93
N LEU A 117 -6.03 1.34 7.37
CA LEU A 117 -5.78 -0.09 7.22
C LEU A 117 -5.72 -0.80 8.58
N SER A 118 -6.29 -0.19 9.64
CA SER A 118 -6.25 -0.71 11.01
C SER A 118 -6.95 -2.07 11.19
N ARG A 119 -7.65 -2.54 10.18
CA ARG A 119 -8.30 -3.87 10.18
C ARG A 119 -7.55 -4.91 9.34
N PHE A 120 -6.46 -4.53 8.69
CA PHE A 120 -5.70 -5.46 7.85
C PHE A 120 -4.88 -6.44 8.70
N ASN A 121 -5.08 -7.72 8.48
CA ASN A 121 -4.20 -8.76 8.98
C ASN A 121 -3.14 -9.08 7.91
N THR A 122 -1.89 -8.70 8.19
CA THR A 122 -0.77 -8.89 7.25
C THR A 122 0.17 -10.02 7.64
N SER A 123 -0.23 -10.86 8.61
CA SER A 123 0.65 -11.89 9.20
C SER A 123 1.17 -12.95 8.22
N LYS A 124 0.51 -13.13 7.07
CA LYS A 124 0.93 -14.06 6.00
C LYS A 124 1.68 -13.38 4.86
N VAL A 125 1.79 -12.04 4.87
CA VAL A 125 2.42 -11.29 3.79
C VAL A 125 3.94 -11.35 3.92
N THR A 126 4.61 -11.61 2.81
CA THR A 126 6.08 -11.69 2.75
C THR A 126 6.71 -10.56 1.94
N ASP A 127 5.95 -9.92 1.05
CA ASP A 127 6.39 -8.83 0.19
C ASP A 127 5.41 -7.64 0.29
N MET A 128 5.93 -6.50 0.75
CA MET A 128 5.21 -5.22 0.82
C MET A 128 5.87 -4.15 -0.06
N SER A 129 6.66 -4.59 -1.07
CA SER A 129 7.31 -3.66 -1.98
C SER A 129 6.29 -2.79 -2.70
N ASP A 130 6.65 -1.53 -2.90
CA ASP A 130 5.87 -0.55 -3.65
C ASP A 130 4.44 -0.26 -3.12
N MET A 131 4.04 -0.79 -1.96
CA MET A 131 2.63 -0.80 -1.52
C MET A 131 1.99 0.60 -1.51
N PHE A 132 2.73 1.64 -1.13
CA PHE A 132 2.26 3.04 -1.12
C PHE A 132 3.12 3.94 -2.01
N ASN A 133 3.92 3.36 -2.90
CA ASN A 133 4.81 4.11 -3.77
C ASN A 133 4.04 5.15 -4.59
N LYS A 134 4.50 6.42 -4.56
CA LYS A 134 3.88 7.57 -5.24
C LYS A 134 2.46 7.93 -4.76
N CYS A 135 2.07 7.55 -3.55
CA CYS A 135 0.90 8.13 -2.89
C CYS A 135 1.22 9.57 -2.42
N SER A 136 1.41 10.47 -3.38
CA SER A 136 2.04 11.78 -3.14
C SER A 136 1.21 12.75 -2.29
N THR A 137 -0.11 12.57 -2.22
CA THR A 137 -1.02 13.39 -1.42
C THR A 137 -1.39 12.77 -0.07
N LEU A 138 -0.87 11.56 0.22
CA LEU A 138 -1.19 10.84 1.45
C LEU A 138 -0.56 11.58 2.65
N VAL A 139 -1.41 12.10 3.54
CA VAL A 139 -1.02 12.82 4.76
C VAL A 139 -1.06 11.89 5.98
N ASN A 140 -2.09 11.05 6.06
CA ASN A 140 -2.30 10.14 7.17
C ASN A 140 -2.55 8.72 6.68
N ILE A 141 -1.87 7.77 7.33
CA ILE A 141 -2.06 6.34 7.12
C ILE A 141 -2.08 5.63 8.47
N ASN A 142 -3.04 4.73 8.67
CA ASN A 142 -3.14 3.92 9.87
C ASN A 142 -2.70 2.48 9.56
N LEU A 143 -1.54 2.09 10.10
CA LEU A 143 -0.90 0.78 9.93
C LEU A 143 -0.81 0.02 11.26
N SER A 144 -1.58 0.41 12.27
CA SER A 144 -1.44 -0.10 13.65
C SER A 144 -1.66 -1.61 13.80
N SER A 145 -2.39 -2.23 12.87
CA SER A 145 -2.66 -3.68 12.85
C SER A 145 -1.61 -4.50 12.07
N PHE A 146 -0.66 -3.84 11.40
CA PHE A 146 0.30 -4.54 10.53
C PHE A 146 1.22 -5.44 11.34
N ASN A 147 1.18 -6.73 11.04
CA ASN A 147 2.15 -7.71 11.49
C ASN A 147 3.12 -8.01 10.34
N THR A 148 4.34 -7.49 10.45
CA THR A 148 5.36 -7.62 9.40
C THR A 148 6.40 -8.70 9.70
N SER A 149 6.15 -9.57 10.67
CA SER A 149 7.11 -10.58 11.13
C SER A 149 7.53 -11.61 10.06
N ASN A 150 6.79 -11.70 8.96
CA ASN A 150 7.12 -12.54 7.81
C ASN A 150 7.61 -11.76 6.58
N VAL A 151 7.62 -10.44 6.65
CA VAL A 151 8.02 -9.59 5.51
C VAL A 151 9.54 -9.62 5.32
N THR A 152 9.95 -9.85 4.08
CA THR A 152 11.36 -9.86 3.67
C THR A 152 11.71 -8.68 2.77
N ASN A 153 10.72 -8.10 2.07
CA ASN A 153 10.91 -7.03 1.11
C ASN A 153 9.98 -5.84 1.41
N MET A 154 10.59 -4.68 1.67
CA MET A 154 9.92 -3.38 1.87
C MET A 154 10.44 -2.33 0.88
N SER A 155 11.06 -2.76 -0.23
CA SER A 155 11.63 -1.81 -1.20
C SER A 155 10.55 -0.87 -1.75
N ASN A 156 10.88 0.42 -1.86
CA ASN A 156 10.02 1.49 -2.35
C ASN A 156 8.67 1.65 -1.60
N MET A 157 8.46 1.04 -0.43
CA MET A 157 7.13 0.96 0.20
C MET A 157 6.47 2.33 0.36
N PHE A 158 7.23 3.37 0.72
CA PHE A 158 6.77 4.76 0.86
C PHE A 158 7.47 5.72 -0.11
N TYR A 159 8.11 5.20 -1.16
CA TYR A 159 8.82 6.04 -2.14
C TYR A 159 7.90 7.13 -2.70
N ARG A 160 8.33 8.40 -2.61
CA ARG A 160 7.55 9.57 -3.05
C ARG A 160 6.19 9.74 -2.36
N CYS A 161 6.02 9.31 -1.12
CA CYS A 161 4.91 9.74 -0.27
C CYS A 161 5.21 11.16 0.25
N SER A 162 5.20 12.13 -0.66
CA SER A 162 5.77 13.47 -0.43
C SER A 162 4.98 14.33 0.56
N SER A 163 3.72 13.98 0.87
CA SER A 163 2.87 14.72 1.84
C SER A 163 2.81 14.08 3.22
N LEU A 164 3.38 12.88 3.43
CA LEU A 164 3.44 12.27 4.77
C LEU A 164 4.31 13.12 5.69
N ILE A 165 3.76 13.51 6.86
CA ILE A 165 4.48 14.28 7.88
C ILE A 165 5.01 13.36 8.98
N THR A 166 4.19 12.43 9.41
CA THR A 166 4.51 11.43 10.43
C THR A 166 4.16 10.04 9.94
N LEU A 167 4.97 9.06 10.31
CA LEU A 167 4.73 7.66 10.00
C LEU A 167 4.93 6.81 11.24
N ASP A 168 3.88 6.13 11.69
CA ASP A 168 3.94 5.22 12.82
C ASP A 168 4.14 3.78 12.34
N LEU A 169 5.35 3.27 12.56
CA LEU A 169 5.76 1.90 12.27
C LEU A 169 6.07 1.13 13.56
N SER A 170 5.50 1.54 14.70
CA SER A 170 5.77 0.88 15.99
C SER A 170 5.29 -0.58 16.05
N SER A 171 4.33 -0.97 15.20
CA SER A 171 3.89 -2.35 15.03
C SER A 171 4.82 -3.21 14.15
N PHE A 172 5.77 -2.59 13.44
CA PHE A 172 6.57 -3.29 12.43
C PHE A 172 7.70 -4.10 13.06
N ASN A 173 7.66 -5.41 12.87
CA ASN A 173 8.77 -6.31 13.14
C ASN A 173 9.58 -6.50 11.84
N THR A 174 10.78 -5.92 11.81
CA THR A 174 11.63 -5.94 10.61
C THR A 174 12.75 -6.98 10.66
N SER A 175 12.69 -7.92 11.62
CA SER A 175 13.75 -8.91 11.86
C SER A 175 14.04 -9.87 10.70
N LYS A 176 13.13 -10.00 9.73
CA LYS A 176 13.32 -10.79 8.51
C LYS A 176 13.55 -9.95 7.25
N VAL A 177 13.45 -8.63 7.34
CA VAL A 177 13.59 -7.77 6.17
C VAL A 177 15.02 -7.76 5.67
N THR A 178 15.19 -8.04 4.39
CA THR A 178 16.50 -8.04 3.70
C THR A 178 16.62 -6.88 2.71
N ASN A 179 15.49 -6.33 2.24
CA ASN A 179 15.49 -5.28 1.24
C ASN A 179 14.65 -4.09 1.70
N MET A 180 15.33 -2.95 1.91
CA MET A 180 14.75 -1.64 2.22
C MET A 180 15.18 -0.57 1.19
N TYR A 181 15.45 -0.99 -0.06
CA TYR A 181 15.84 -0.09 -1.15
C TYR A 181 14.80 1.01 -1.34
N ARG A 182 15.22 2.26 -1.23
CA ARG A 182 14.39 3.46 -1.41
C ARG A 182 13.12 3.52 -0.55
N THR A 183 13.03 2.83 0.56
CA THR A 183 11.79 2.70 1.35
C THR A 183 11.15 4.05 1.68
N PHE A 184 11.95 5.05 2.03
CA PHE A 184 11.49 6.41 2.40
C PHE A 184 12.05 7.49 1.47
N MET A 185 12.58 7.14 0.30
CA MET A 185 13.17 8.10 -0.62
C MET A 185 12.12 9.10 -1.14
N LEU A 186 12.46 10.39 -1.18
CA LEU A 186 11.60 11.48 -1.65
C LEU A 186 10.29 11.66 -0.83
N CYS A 187 10.29 11.27 0.45
CA CYS A 187 9.25 11.64 1.41
C CYS A 187 9.56 13.05 1.95
N THR A 188 9.34 14.08 1.13
CA THR A 188 9.88 15.42 1.34
C THR A 188 9.31 16.17 2.54
N GLU A 189 8.09 15.83 2.99
CA GLU A 189 7.48 16.39 4.20
C GLU A 189 7.66 15.51 5.44
N LEU A 190 8.20 14.29 5.30
CA LEU A 190 8.34 13.34 6.40
C LEU A 190 9.33 13.85 7.45
N ASN A 191 8.79 14.11 8.63
CA ASN A 191 9.54 14.65 9.77
C ASN A 191 9.90 13.55 10.78
N THR A 192 8.93 12.67 11.11
CA THR A 192 9.10 11.69 12.18
C THR A 192 8.64 10.31 11.74
N ILE A 193 9.49 9.31 11.96
CA ILE A 193 9.14 7.90 11.85
C ILE A 193 9.23 7.28 13.24
N TYR A 194 8.08 6.85 13.78
CA TYR A 194 8.04 6.11 15.03
C TYR A 194 8.28 4.63 14.82
N VAL A 195 9.11 4.04 15.68
CA VAL A 195 9.41 2.60 15.71
C VAL A 195 9.42 2.08 17.14
N SER A 196 9.39 0.78 17.32
CA SER A 196 9.54 0.10 18.62
C SER A 196 10.81 -0.77 18.65
N ASP A 197 10.99 -1.53 19.72
CA ASP A 197 12.08 -2.51 19.84
C ASP A 197 11.95 -3.68 18.85
N LEU A 198 10.82 -3.79 18.13
CA LEU A 198 10.64 -4.75 17.02
C LEU A 198 11.38 -4.34 15.75
N TRP A 199 11.80 -3.07 15.64
CA TRP A 199 12.56 -2.57 14.49
C TRP A 199 13.99 -3.07 14.53
N ASN A 200 14.35 -3.95 13.61
CA ASN A 200 15.67 -4.58 13.53
C ASN A 200 16.14 -4.60 12.07
N THR A 201 17.31 -4.05 11.83
CA THR A 201 17.90 -3.94 10.48
C THR A 201 19.09 -4.86 10.24
N SER A 202 19.36 -5.80 11.15
CA SER A 202 20.57 -6.67 11.11
C SER A 202 20.61 -7.58 9.88
N LYS A 203 19.48 -7.89 9.26
CA LYS A 203 19.40 -8.71 8.04
C LYS A 203 19.28 -7.91 6.75
N VAL A 204 19.23 -6.60 6.82
CA VAL A 204 19.09 -5.75 5.63
C VAL A 204 20.38 -5.78 4.82
N THR A 205 20.31 -6.27 3.61
CA THR A 205 21.43 -6.35 2.65
C THR A 205 21.36 -5.30 1.56
N ASN A 206 20.15 -4.76 1.29
CA ASN A 206 19.96 -3.68 0.34
C ASN A 206 19.14 -2.54 0.97
N SER A 207 19.78 -1.41 1.20
CA SER A 207 19.16 -0.18 1.73
C SER A 207 19.57 1.07 0.93
N THR A 208 20.08 0.86 -0.29
CA THR A 208 20.55 1.94 -1.16
C THR A 208 19.46 2.99 -1.30
N GLN A 209 19.82 4.26 -1.04
CA GLN A 209 18.94 5.42 -1.15
C GLN A 209 17.70 5.37 -0.23
N MET A 210 17.74 4.63 0.89
CA MET A 210 16.58 4.45 1.79
C MET A 210 15.93 5.77 2.21
N PHE A 211 16.74 6.81 2.50
CA PHE A 211 16.27 8.12 2.96
C PHE A 211 16.60 9.27 2.00
N THR A 212 17.10 8.98 0.80
CA THR A 212 17.54 10.04 -0.14
C THR A 212 16.42 11.05 -0.37
N ASP A 213 16.75 12.34 -0.26
CA ASP A 213 15.83 13.48 -0.43
C ASP A 213 14.65 13.56 0.54
N SER A 214 14.71 12.87 1.69
CA SER A 214 13.75 13.01 2.79
C SER A 214 14.31 13.96 3.85
N LYS A 215 14.59 15.20 3.44
CA LYS A 215 15.43 16.18 4.14
C LYS A 215 14.87 16.72 5.45
N LYS A 216 13.57 16.54 5.70
CA LYS A 216 12.91 16.97 6.94
C LYS A 216 12.94 15.91 8.04
N ILE A 217 13.38 14.68 7.72
CA ILE A 217 13.39 13.58 8.68
C ILE A 217 14.33 13.89 9.84
N LYS A 218 13.85 13.63 11.05
CA LYS A 218 14.54 13.99 12.26
C LYS A 218 14.23 12.98 13.37
N GLY A 219 15.24 12.24 13.77
CA GLY A 219 15.24 11.42 14.99
C GLY A 219 16.15 12.06 16.04
N ASN A 220 17.08 11.28 16.59
CA ASN A 220 18.10 11.81 17.50
C ASN A 220 19.15 12.66 16.77
N VAL A 221 19.25 12.53 15.45
CA VAL A 221 20.11 13.36 14.60
C VAL A 221 19.30 13.96 13.45
N SER A 222 19.77 15.10 12.94
CA SER A 222 19.21 15.72 11.75
C SER A 222 19.67 15.00 10.48
N TYR A 223 18.93 15.15 9.40
CA TYR A 223 19.24 14.56 8.09
C TYR A 223 20.64 14.98 7.61
N ASP A 224 21.38 14.00 7.11
CA ASP A 224 22.68 14.15 6.46
C ASP A 224 22.59 13.49 5.06
N TRP A 225 22.77 14.29 4.02
CA TRP A 225 22.65 13.84 2.63
C TRP A 225 23.66 12.74 2.23
N SER A 226 24.77 12.64 2.98
CA SER A 226 25.79 11.60 2.75
C SER A 226 25.45 10.26 3.42
N LYS A 227 24.42 10.24 4.30
CA LYS A 227 24.02 9.08 5.13
C LYS A 227 22.57 8.73 4.88
N THR A 228 22.29 8.06 3.78
CA THR A 228 20.91 7.79 3.32
C THR A 228 20.54 6.32 3.30
N ASP A 229 21.33 5.46 3.91
CA ASP A 229 21.14 4.01 3.98
C ASP A 229 20.68 3.54 5.37
N VAL A 230 20.72 2.24 5.57
CA VAL A 230 20.29 1.57 6.81
C VAL A 230 21.08 1.98 8.04
N SER A 231 22.28 2.55 7.91
CA SER A 231 23.08 3.01 9.07
C SER A 231 22.34 4.04 9.91
N MET A 232 21.42 4.79 9.28
CA MET A 232 20.60 5.80 9.93
C MET A 232 19.20 5.29 10.33
N ALA A 233 18.88 4.04 10.03
CA ALA A 233 17.56 3.45 10.32
C ALA A 233 17.49 2.89 11.76
N ASN A 234 17.80 3.73 12.73
CA ASN A 234 17.75 3.40 14.16
C ASN A 234 17.32 4.61 14.99
N TYR A 235 16.90 4.38 16.24
CA TYR A 235 16.41 5.40 17.16
C TYR A 235 17.46 5.84 18.21
N THR A 236 18.67 5.28 18.18
CA THR A 236 19.74 5.65 19.14
C THR A 236 20.55 6.86 18.65
N ASN A 237 21.03 6.77 17.42
CA ASN A 237 21.86 7.79 16.78
C ASN A 237 21.50 7.99 15.29
N GLY A 238 20.27 7.70 14.93
CA GLY A 238 19.75 7.76 13.56
C GLY A 238 18.52 8.65 13.41
N TYR A 239 17.79 8.41 12.32
CA TYR A 239 16.64 9.22 11.88
C TYR A 239 15.30 8.77 12.47
N LEU A 240 15.25 7.68 13.23
CA LEU A 240 14.01 7.15 13.77
C LEU A 240 13.78 7.63 15.20
N THR A 241 12.54 7.57 15.66
CA THR A 241 12.12 7.95 16.99
C THR A 241 11.50 6.73 17.68
N LYS A 242 11.97 6.39 18.88
CA LYS A 242 11.36 5.31 19.67
C LYS A 242 10.00 5.77 20.22
N LYS A 243 8.98 4.92 20.06
CA LYS A 243 7.64 5.09 20.62
C LYS A 243 7.46 4.18 21.82
#